data_5f853b8e7ba9c74f8a6a06bbd6360fdb
#
_entry.id   5f853b8e7ba9c74f8a6a06bbd6360fdb
#
_cell.length_a   1.000
_cell.length_b   1.000
_cell.length_c   1.000
_cell.angle_alpha   90.00
_cell.angle_beta   90.00
_cell.angle_gamma   90.00
#
_symmetry.space_group_name_H-M   'P 1'
#
loop_
_entity.id
_entity.type
_entity.pdbx_description
1 polymer ?
#
loop_
_entity_poly.entity_id
_entity_poly.type
_entity_poly.pdbx_seq_one_letter_code
_entity_poly.pdbx_strand_id
1 'polypeptide(L)'
;MSKLSFTAKIREIKKKIYFIAFVLILLVPSQAFGDGLTQENLPPASVGDREASLFIKISPPILTKDTIEDTYLELRLFDANTGKTIQHTSFFVTVDKEGELLMRNLFHTHSGDLTIKIQPTDLKLNDVVVYGDHEPFQGGWTSTNDQISVKAPILLDSGLYHFAIEIFGIDNDRNIFIPSEAPKFDSWLSVGDIFNTQITSGGKNHDISITSYYDTISDFRYDESTKTISFEMPFNWDVSRLEKQNVFVHQEVHFPNAFKEFSEATTYQASVNGFPVTGRMIIADPYSIEDTLILHYLINKGNILDIAKTISPQTKTMDFKLSPNSKQVDEGDSFEISFENGARAKIHYDSNLSPDKPSLFDITFFDDSGKLLKFTRYGYRIEDSNSNIIFESKNTDPNVPGILITEGIDKHEFDFKSPGKYKLTLAIFSHGIDESRTLSGIANGFFDLVESKETQSPTIPSWIKNNAGWWADGQIDDNSFVQGIQWLIKEGIMKIES
;
A
#
# COMPACT_ATOMS: atom_id res chain seq x y z
N MET A 1 -1.20 -54.23 25.15
CA MET A 1 -1.26 -53.60 23.79
C MET A 1 -2.43 -52.63 23.62
N SER A 2 -2.99 -51.96 24.63
CA SER A 2 -4.22 -51.10 24.43
C SER A 2 -4.06 -49.64 24.85
N LYS A 3 -2.99 -49.24 25.52
CA LYS A 3 -2.81 -47.83 25.97
C LYS A 3 -2.13 -46.89 24.94
N LEU A 4 -1.30 -47.43 24.03
CA LEU A 4 -0.64 -46.62 22.99
C LEU A 4 -1.57 -46.22 21.84
N SER A 5 -2.60 -47.03 21.52
CA SER A 5 -3.59 -46.72 20.47
C SER A 5 -4.56 -45.60 20.86
N PHE A 6 -4.85 -45.46 22.16
CA PHE A 6 -5.80 -44.46 22.66
C PHE A 6 -5.20 -43.04 22.67
N THR A 7 -3.93 -42.92 23.06
CA THR A 7 -3.19 -41.63 23.09
C THR A 7 -2.93 -41.07 21.67
N ALA A 8 -2.65 -41.94 20.70
CA ALA A 8 -2.49 -41.52 19.29
C ALA A 8 -3.82 -41.00 18.72
N LYS A 9 -4.92 -41.70 19.02
CA LYS A 9 -6.25 -41.27 18.54
C LYS A 9 -6.75 -39.96 19.16
N ILE A 10 -6.42 -39.69 20.43
CA ILE A 10 -6.72 -38.41 21.10
C ILE A 10 -5.88 -37.27 20.51
N ARG A 11 -4.61 -37.56 20.13
CA ARG A 11 -3.72 -36.58 19.51
C ARG A 11 -4.19 -36.18 18.06
N GLU A 12 -4.70 -37.14 17.32
CA GLU A 12 -5.34 -36.89 16.02
C GLU A 12 -6.68 -36.13 16.14
N ILE A 13 -7.50 -36.48 17.15
CA ILE A 13 -8.76 -35.76 17.40
C ILE A 13 -8.48 -34.34 17.87
N LYS A 14 -7.47 -34.09 18.71
CA LYS A 14 -7.06 -32.73 19.08
C LYS A 14 -6.55 -31.95 17.88
N LYS A 15 -5.72 -32.55 17.01
CA LYS A 15 -5.27 -31.90 15.76
C LYS A 15 -6.44 -31.55 14.83
N LYS A 16 -7.46 -32.44 14.70
CA LYS A 16 -8.67 -32.17 13.92
C LYS A 16 -9.57 -31.11 14.57
N ILE A 17 -9.65 -31.04 15.90
CA ILE A 17 -10.43 -30.02 16.62
C ILE A 17 -9.75 -28.64 16.50
N TYR A 18 -8.44 -28.55 16.58
CA TYR A 18 -7.71 -27.28 16.33
C TYR A 18 -7.80 -26.86 14.86
N PHE A 19 -7.80 -27.80 13.92
CA PHE A 19 -8.00 -27.52 12.49
C PHE A 19 -9.44 -27.07 12.22
N ILE A 20 -10.45 -27.67 12.86
CA ILE A 20 -11.86 -27.27 12.75
C ILE A 20 -12.13 -25.94 13.46
N ALA A 21 -11.47 -25.67 14.60
CA ALA A 21 -11.54 -24.35 15.26
C ALA A 21 -10.89 -23.25 14.41
N PHE A 22 -9.79 -23.55 13.72
CA PHE A 22 -9.13 -22.63 12.79
C PHE A 22 -10.02 -22.35 11.54
N VAL A 23 -10.74 -23.35 11.05
CA VAL A 23 -11.67 -23.21 9.91
C VAL A 23 -12.99 -22.55 10.33
N LEU A 24 -13.44 -22.70 11.58
CA LEU A 24 -14.69 -22.08 12.08
C LEU A 24 -14.56 -20.58 12.39
N ILE A 25 -13.34 -20.06 12.59
CA ILE A 25 -13.07 -18.63 12.70
C ILE A 25 -13.23 -17.93 11.33
N LEU A 26 -13.22 -18.68 10.22
CA LEU A 26 -13.37 -18.16 8.84
C LEU A 26 -14.83 -17.79 8.45
N LEU A 27 -15.81 -17.87 9.36
CA LEU A 27 -17.22 -17.60 9.07
C LEU A 27 -17.71 -16.23 9.59
N VAL A 28 -16.84 -15.37 10.09
CA VAL A 28 -17.21 -13.99 10.39
C VAL A 28 -17.17 -13.20 9.08
N PRO A 29 -18.25 -12.51 8.67
CA PRO A 29 -18.19 -11.63 7.51
C PRO A 29 -17.12 -10.56 7.76
N SER A 30 -16.03 -10.61 6.99
CA SER A 30 -14.99 -9.61 7.04
C SER A 30 -15.56 -8.28 6.56
N GLN A 31 -15.61 -7.30 7.43
CA GLN A 31 -15.77 -5.91 7.03
C GLN A 31 -14.49 -5.51 6.29
N ALA A 32 -14.58 -5.34 4.98
CA ALA A 32 -13.47 -4.81 4.20
C ALA A 32 -13.24 -3.36 4.62
N PHE A 33 -12.14 -3.10 5.30
CA PHE A 33 -11.64 -1.74 5.45
C PHE A 33 -10.96 -1.39 4.12
N GLY A 34 -11.62 -0.54 3.33
CA GLY A 34 -11.05 -0.04 2.08
C GLY A 34 -9.72 0.70 2.34
N ASP A 35 -8.84 0.70 1.37
CA ASP A 35 -7.49 1.30 1.43
C ASP A 35 -7.46 2.82 1.65
N GLY A 36 -8.60 3.46 1.93
CA GLY A 36 -8.69 4.88 2.30
C GLY A 36 -8.38 5.89 1.20
N LEU A 37 -8.12 5.44 -0.03
CA LEU A 37 -7.82 6.35 -1.14
C LEU A 37 -9.07 7.03 -1.69
N THR A 38 -10.05 6.25 -2.13
CA THR A 38 -11.30 6.74 -2.74
C THR A 38 -12.53 6.27 -2.03
N GLN A 39 -12.39 5.36 -1.07
CA GLN A 39 -13.50 4.80 -0.28
C GLN A 39 -13.04 4.37 1.12
N GLU A 40 -13.94 4.45 2.08
CA GLU A 40 -13.73 3.91 3.43
C GLU A 40 -15.04 3.55 4.13
N ASN A 41 -14.93 2.65 5.13
CA ASN A 41 -15.95 2.45 6.14
C ASN A 41 -15.52 3.22 7.39
N LEU A 42 -16.28 4.23 7.76
CA LEU A 42 -15.97 5.04 8.94
C LEU A 42 -16.32 4.27 10.23
N PRO A 43 -15.58 4.52 11.33
CA PRO A 43 -15.85 3.87 12.61
C PRO A 43 -17.28 4.05 13.05
N PRO A 44 -17.86 3.06 13.77
CA PRO A 44 -19.22 3.15 14.28
C PRO A 44 -19.43 4.36 15.21
N ALA A 45 -20.59 4.99 15.07
CA ALA A 45 -21.10 6.02 15.95
C ALA A 45 -22.49 5.64 16.44
N SER A 46 -22.90 6.16 17.61
CA SER A 46 -24.27 5.97 18.11
C SER A 46 -25.27 6.73 17.25
N VAL A 47 -26.21 6.01 16.64
CA VAL A 47 -27.25 6.55 15.76
C VAL A 47 -28.61 6.04 16.25
N GLY A 48 -29.32 6.89 17.02
CA GLY A 48 -30.53 6.47 17.69
C GLY A 48 -30.26 5.43 18.78
N ASP A 49 -30.83 4.25 18.63
CA ASP A 49 -30.71 3.12 19.57
C ASP A 49 -29.68 2.06 19.15
N ARG A 50 -28.88 2.34 18.11
CA ARG A 50 -27.91 1.40 17.52
C ARG A 50 -26.55 2.05 17.25
N GLU A 51 -25.54 1.21 17.03
CA GLU A 51 -24.26 1.63 16.49
C GLU A 51 -24.31 1.49 14.96
N ALA A 52 -23.99 2.56 14.23
CA ALA A 52 -23.98 2.56 12.78
C ALA A 52 -22.65 3.05 12.22
N SER A 53 -22.24 2.46 11.12
CA SER A 53 -21.07 2.89 10.33
C SER A 53 -21.53 3.52 9.02
N LEU A 54 -20.72 4.45 8.51
CA LEU A 54 -20.93 5.09 7.23
C LEU A 54 -19.91 4.57 6.22
N PHE A 55 -20.39 3.98 5.12
CA PHE A 55 -19.58 3.78 3.92
C PHE A 55 -19.64 5.04 3.07
N ILE A 56 -18.47 5.49 2.61
CA ILE A 56 -18.31 6.63 1.70
C ILE A 56 -17.35 6.25 0.58
N LYS A 57 -17.66 6.65 -0.65
CA LYS A 57 -16.79 6.44 -1.82
C LYS A 57 -16.93 7.57 -2.81
N ILE A 58 -15.82 7.98 -3.38
CA ILE A 58 -15.75 8.86 -4.55
C ILE A 58 -15.23 8.09 -5.76
N SER A 59 -15.66 8.49 -6.94
CA SER A 59 -15.23 7.92 -8.22
C SER A 59 -15.06 9.05 -9.26
N PRO A 60 -14.14 8.93 -10.18
CA PRO A 60 -13.13 7.88 -10.33
C PRO A 60 -11.95 8.07 -9.37
N PRO A 61 -11.09 7.05 -9.17
CA PRO A 61 -9.88 7.19 -8.35
C PRO A 61 -8.84 8.12 -8.97
N ILE A 62 -8.89 8.32 -10.29
CA ILE A 62 -7.99 9.16 -11.06
C ILE A 62 -8.82 10.01 -12.00
N LEU A 63 -8.63 11.34 -11.94
CA LEU A 63 -9.27 12.27 -12.84
C LEU A 63 -8.50 12.35 -14.16
N THR A 64 -9.22 12.09 -15.24
CA THR A 64 -8.75 12.27 -16.62
C THR A 64 -9.87 12.88 -17.44
N LYS A 65 -9.58 13.34 -18.65
CA LYS A 65 -10.61 13.85 -19.57
C LYS A 65 -11.69 12.81 -19.88
N ASP A 66 -11.32 11.53 -19.86
CA ASP A 66 -12.22 10.43 -20.18
C ASP A 66 -13.08 9.99 -18.98
N THR A 67 -12.61 10.25 -17.76
CA THR A 67 -13.27 9.80 -16.51
C THR A 67 -14.10 10.90 -15.82
N ILE A 68 -13.94 12.16 -16.20
CA ILE A 68 -14.61 13.31 -15.54
C ILE A 68 -16.14 13.27 -15.65
N GLU A 69 -16.70 12.57 -16.63
CA GLU A 69 -18.15 12.40 -16.79
C GLU A 69 -18.74 11.32 -15.85
N ASP A 70 -17.88 10.46 -15.26
CA ASP A 70 -18.26 9.37 -14.38
C ASP A 70 -17.98 9.69 -12.90
N THR A 71 -18.00 10.97 -12.54
CA THR A 71 -17.75 11.42 -11.16
C THR A 71 -19.01 11.26 -10.30
N TYR A 72 -18.84 10.60 -9.15
CA TYR A 72 -19.91 10.46 -8.18
C TYR A 72 -19.41 10.28 -6.74
N LEU A 73 -20.30 10.58 -5.79
CA LEU A 73 -20.17 10.28 -4.37
C LEU A 73 -21.22 9.25 -4.00
N GLU A 74 -20.82 8.14 -3.38
CA GLU A 74 -21.70 7.12 -2.80
C GLU A 74 -21.65 7.19 -1.28
N LEU A 75 -22.82 7.15 -0.63
CA LEU A 75 -22.99 7.10 0.81
C LEU A 75 -23.93 5.96 1.18
N ARG A 76 -23.56 5.17 2.19
CA ARG A 76 -24.43 4.14 2.77
C ARG A 76 -24.26 4.09 4.28
N LEU A 77 -25.35 4.35 5.00
CA LEU A 77 -25.39 4.13 6.44
C LEU A 77 -25.87 2.73 6.74
N PHE A 78 -25.16 2.00 7.58
CA PHE A 78 -25.49 0.61 7.92
C PHE A 78 -25.27 0.32 9.41
N ASP A 79 -26.09 -0.57 9.95
CA ASP A 79 -25.94 -1.07 11.32
C ASP A 79 -24.62 -1.83 11.46
N ALA A 80 -23.76 -1.40 12.37
CA ALA A 80 -22.41 -1.92 12.52
C ALA A 80 -22.38 -3.39 12.98
N ASN A 81 -23.41 -3.86 13.67
CA ASN A 81 -23.48 -5.23 14.19
C ASN A 81 -24.03 -6.22 13.17
N THR A 82 -24.98 -5.77 12.33
CA THR A 82 -25.70 -6.64 11.39
C THR A 82 -25.30 -6.45 9.94
N GLY A 83 -24.61 -5.35 9.60
CA GLY A 83 -24.25 -4.96 8.23
C GLY A 83 -25.45 -4.52 7.38
N LYS A 84 -26.66 -4.43 7.94
CA LYS A 84 -27.86 -4.04 7.19
C LYS A 84 -27.92 -2.54 6.98
N THR A 85 -28.22 -2.12 5.75
CA THR A 85 -28.44 -0.72 5.40
C THR A 85 -29.61 -0.15 6.20
N ILE A 86 -29.45 1.06 6.75
CA ILE A 86 -30.47 1.81 7.48
C ILE A 86 -31.25 2.63 6.47
N GLN A 87 -32.55 2.36 6.37
CA GLN A 87 -33.45 2.99 5.39
C GLN A 87 -33.90 4.37 5.83
N HIS A 88 -34.48 5.15 4.89
CA HIS A 88 -34.98 6.51 5.10
C HIS A 88 -33.95 7.41 5.78
N THR A 89 -32.71 7.37 5.25
CA THR A 89 -31.60 8.12 5.82
C THR A 89 -31.45 9.47 5.12
N SER A 90 -31.28 10.51 5.93
CA SER A 90 -30.99 11.86 5.47
C SER A 90 -29.58 12.27 5.85
N PHE A 91 -28.80 12.61 4.85
CA PHE A 91 -27.41 13.01 4.94
C PHE A 91 -27.28 14.52 4.72
N PHE A 92 -26.79 15.25 5.70
CA PHE A 92 -26.34 16.62 5.50
C PHE A 92 -24.85 16.58 5.10
N VAL A 93 -24.59 16.81 3.82
CA VAL A 93 -23.27 16.63 3.21
C VAL A 93 -22.60 17.97 3.05
N THR A 94 -21.43 18.13 3.66
CA THR A 94 -20.53 19.25 3.47
C THR A 94 -19.27 18.75 2.82
N VAL A 95 -18.81 19.39 1.75
CA VAL A 95 -17.57 19.08 1.03
C VAL A 95 -16.70 20.32 1.00
N ASP A 96 -15.45 20.17 1.41
CA ASP A 96 -14.43 21.21 1.26
C ASP A 96 -13.10 20.62 0.77
N LYS A 97 -12.26 21.48 0.20
CA LYS A 97 -10.88 21.18 -0.19
C LYS A 97 -9.97 22.28 0.36
N GLU A 98 -8.95 21.91 1.12
CA GLU A 98 -8.01 22.85 1.77
C GLU A 98 -8.70 23.93 2.62
N GLY A 99 -9.90 23.63 3.15
CA GLY A 99 -10.71 24.55 3.94
C GLY A 99 -11.62 25.47 3.11
N GLU A 100 -11.59 25.40 1.78
CA GLU A 100 -12.54 26.07 0.90
C GLU A 100 -13.81 25.23 0.78
N LEU A 101 -14.94 25.81 1.17
CA LEU A 101 -16.24 25.13 1.13
C LEU A 101 -16.76 25.05 -0.32
N LEU A 102 -16.95 23.84 -0.83
CA LEU A 102 -17.36 23.57 -2.21
C LEU A 102 -18.85 23.24 -2.34
N MET A 103 -19.42 22.54 -1.36
CA MET A 103 -20.84 22.19 -1.34
C MET A 103 -21.35 22.01 0.09
N ARG A 104 -22.62 22.34 0.30
CA ARG A 104 -23.34 22.04 1.54
C ARG A 104 -24.82 21.87 1.27
N ASN A 105 -25.33 20.61 1.32
CA ASN A 105 -26.71 20.28 0.98
C ASN A 105 -27.24 19.12 1.83
N LEU A 106 -28.57 19.07 2.01
CA LEU A 106 -29.28 17.95 2.61
C LEU A 106 -29.80 17.01 1.52
N PHE A 107 -29.49 15.72 1.63
CA PHE A 107 -29.93 14.68 0.71
C PHE A 107 -30.71 13.63 1.48
N HIS A 108 -31.72 13.03 0.84
CA HIS A 108 -32.54 11.99 1.43
C HIS A 108 -32.60 10.76 0.50
N THR A 109 -32.52 9.57 1.09
CA THR A 109 -32.64 8.29 0.40
C THR A 109 -33.60 7.38 1.15
N HIS A 110 -34.50 6.72 0.43
CA HIS A 110 -35.45 5.76 1.01
C HIS A 110 -34.80 4.39 1.25
N SER A 111 -33.88 3.97 0.38
CA SER A 111 -33.19 2.68 0.51
C SER A 111 -32.07 2.71 1.57
N GLY A 112 -31.52 3.88 1.88
CA GLY A 112 -30.31 4.07 2.70
C GLY A 112 -29.00 4.07 1.93
N ASP A 113 -29.05 3.78 0.62
CA ASP A 113 -27.95 3.91 -0.32
C ASP A 113 -28.17 5.15 -1.18
N LEU A 114 -27.26 6.10 -1.15
CA LEU A 114 -27.33 7.37 -1.89
C LEU A 114 -26.19 7.48 -2.88
N THR A 115 -26.53 7.75 -4.15
CA THR A 115 -25.55 8.12 -5.18
C THR A 115 -25.74 9.54 -5.62
N ILE A 116 -24.72 10.38 -5.46
CA ILE A 116 -24.69 11.75 -5.96
C ILE A 116 -23.79 11.78 -7.19
N LYS A 117 -24.39 11.86 -8.39
CA LYS A 117 -23.64 12.08 -9.63
C LYS A 117 -23.16 13.52 -9.66
N ILE A 118 -21.85 13.72 -9.63
CA ILE A 118 -21.23 15.04 -9.67
C ILE A 118 -20.99 15.43 -11.13
N GLN A 119 -21.31 16.67 -11.48
CA GLN A 119 -20.91 17.31 -12.73
C GLN A 119 -19.92 18.41 -12.35
N PRO A 120 -18.60 18.15 -12.39
CA PRO A 120 -17.58 19.10 -12.01
C PRO A 120 -17.74 20.38 -12.84
N THR A 121 -17.96 21.49 -12.17
CA THR A 121 -18.23 22.76 -12.83
C THR A 121 -17.69 23.87 -11.95
N ASP A 122 -16.88 24.76 -12.51
CA ASP A 122 -16.33 25.91 -11.80
C ASP A 122 -17.45 26.90 -11.46
N LEU A 123 -18.01 26.76 -10.26
CA LEU A 123 -19.13 27.55 -9.72
C LEU A 123 -18.77 28.06 -8.33
N LYS A 124 -19.37 29.18 -7.97
CA LYS A 124 -19.35 29.62 -6.56
C LYS A 124 -20.31 28.77 -5.74
N LEU A 125 -20.08 28.68 -4.44
CA LEU A 125 -20.91 27.90 -3.50
C LEU A 125 -22.41 28.18 -3.65
N ASN A 126 -22.81 29.45 -3.83
CA ASN A 126 -24.21 29.86 -3.95
C ASN A 126 -24.83 29.51 -5.31
N ASP A 127 -24.01 29.13 -6.28
CA ASP A 127 -24.43 28.80 -7.64
C ASP A 127 -24.48 27.28 -7.88
N VAL A 128 -24.23 26.47 -6.83
CA VAL A 128 -24.36 25.01 -6.87
C VAL A 128 -25.79 24.62 -7.22
N VAL A 129 -25.96 23.74 -8.19
CA VAL A 129 -27.27 23.31 -8.70
C VAL A 129 -27.48 21.84 -8.39
N VAL A 130 -28.58 21.52 -7.73
CA VAL A 130 -28.98 20.13 -7.47
C VAL A 130 -30.20 19.80 -8.32
N TYR A 131 -30.15 18.65 -9.00
CA TYR A 131 -31.25 18.12 -9.81
C TYR A 131 -31.88 16.92 -9.08
N GLY A 132 -33.08 17.11 -8.57
CA GLY A 132 -33.85 16.12 -7.83
C GLY A 132 -35.17 16.72 -7.34
N ASP A 133 -35.93 15.94 -6.62
CA ASP A 133 -37.15 16.36 -5.94
C ASP A 133 -36.83 16.71 -4.49
N HIS A 134 -37.73 17.42 -3.81
CA HIS A 134 -37.61 17.66 -2.38
C HIS A 134 -38.48 16.66 -1.61
N GLU A 135 -37.87 16.01 -0.63
CA GLU A 135 -38.61 15.21 0.34
C GLU A 135 -39.54 16.14 1.15
N PRO A 136 -40.87 15.86 1.24
CA PRO A 136 -41.86 16.82 1.75
C PRO A 136 -41.70 17.21 3.24
N PHE A 137 -41.11 16.34 4.07
CA PHE A 137 -41.03 16.56 5.53
C PHE A 137 -39.73 17.23 5.96
N GLN A 138 -38.62 16.82 5.36
CA GLN A 138 -37.28 17.27 5.76
C GLN A 138 -36.71 18.29 4.78
N GLY A 139 -37.27 18.36 3.57
CA GLY A 139 -36.81 19.24 2.49
C GLY A 139 -35.48 18.85 1.87
N GLY A 140 -34.98 17.65 2.17
CA GLY A 140 -33.78 17.08 1.56
C GLY A 140 -34.00 16.75 0.08
N TRP A 141 -32.94 16.88 -0.71
CA TRP A 141 -32.97 16.47 -2.11
C TRP A 141 -33.09 14.94 -2.22
N THR A 142 -33.99 14.46 -3.04
CA THR A 142 -34.28 13.03 -3.23
C THR A 142 -34.56 12.71 -4.68
N SER A 143 -34.60 11.43 -5.02
CA SER A 143 -35.06 10.91 -6.31
C SER A 143 -35.66 9.51 -6.15
N THR A 144 -36.45 9.07 -7.11
CA THR A 144 -37.13 7.77 -7.07
C THR A 144 -36.19 6.56 -7.13
N ASN A 145 -34.97 6.74 -7.58
CA ASN A 145 -33.92 5.71 -7.69
C ASN A 145 -32.69 5.98 -6.80
N ASP A 146 -32.83 6.87 -5.82
CA ASP A 146 -31.77 7.30 -4.90
C ASP A 146 -30.49 7.81 -5.60
N GLN A 147 -30.61 8.27 -6.87
CA GLN A 147 -29.55 8.90 -7.62
C GLN A 147 -29.88 10.36 -7.88
N ILE A 148 -29.05 11.28 -7.42
CA ILE A 148 -29.20 12.72 -7.53
C ILE A 148 -28.05 13.28 -8.36
N SER A 149 -28.30 14.29 -9.20
CA SER A 149 -27.23 14.95 -9.95
C SER A 149 -26.95 16.34 -9.37
N VAL A 150 -25.66 16.68 -9.24
CA VAL A 150 -25.21 17.97 -8.69
C VAL A 150 -24.18 18.60 -9.62
N LYS A 151 -24.38 19.86 -9.99
CA LYS A 151 -23.34 20.71 -10.57
C LYS A 151 -22.66 21.47 -9.44
N ALA A 152 -21.39 21.23 -9.22
CA ALA A 152 -20.62 21.82 -8.13
C ALA A 152 -19.13 21.87 -8.48
N PRO A 153 -18.33 22.72 -7.79
CA PRO A 153 -16.87 22.77 -7.96
C PRO A 153 -16.17 21.63 -7.19
N ILE A 154 -16.74 20.44 -7.23
CA ILE A 154 -16.19 19.22 -6.60
C ILE A 154 -15.58 18.36 -7.70
N LEU A 155 -14.40 17.76 -7.43
CA LEU A 155 -13.65 16.94 -8.39
C LEU A 155 -13.31 17.67 -9.70
N LEU A 156 -13.07 18.98 -9.63
CA LEU A 156 -12.49 19.74 -10.74
C LEU A 156 -11.02 19.40 -10.92
N ASP A 157 -10.32 19.19 -9.80
CA ASP A 157 -8.90 18.90 -9.75
C ASP A 157 -8.67 17.66 -8.88
N SER A 158 -7.53 17.01 -9.07
CA SER A 158 -7.03 15.97 -8.14
C SER A 158 -6.74 16.54 -6.75
N GLY A 159 -6.56 15.70 -5.77
CA GLY A 159 -6.20 16.06 -4.41
C GLY A 159 -7.13 15.51 -3.34
N LEU A 160 -6.88 15.94 -2.10
CA LEU A 160 -7.58 15.49 -0.91
C LEU A 160 -8.82 16.33 -0.65
N TYR A 161 -9.98 15.68 -0.67
CA TYR A 161 -11.28 16.28 -0.35
C TYR A 161 -11.73 15.87 1.05
N HIS A 162 -12.27 16.80 1.82
CA HIS A 162 -12.88 16.55 3.11
C HIS A 162 -14.41 16.48 2.97
N PHE A 163 -14.99 15.44 3.56
CA PHE A 163 -16.42 15.18 3.60
C PHE A 163 -16.88 15.15 5.06
N ALA A 164 -17.62 16.16 5.48
CA ALA A 164 -18.30 16.16 6.78
C ALA A 164 -19.76 15.77 6.56
N ILE A 165 -20.15 14.63 7.11
CA ILE A 165 -21.49 14.04 6.93
C ILE A 165 -22.20 14.04 8.28
N GLU A 166 -23.34 14.74 8.37
CA GLU A 166 -24.21 14.69 9.54
C GLU A 166 -25.45 13.87 9.19
N ILE A 167 -25.82 12.92 10.04
CA ILE A 167 -27.06 12.14 9.85
C ILE A 167 -28.22 12.93 10.40
N PHE A 168 -29.07 13.43 9.53
CA PHE A 168 -30.19 14.29 9.90
C PHE A 168 -31.43 13.50 10.31
N GLY A 169 -31.67 12.27 9.76
CA GLY A 169 -32.77 11.40 10.09
C GLY A 169 -32.57 9.98 9.60
N ILE A 170 -33.28 9.02 10.20
CA ILE A 170 -33.24 7.59 9.89
C ILE A 170 -34.60 6.91 10.06
N ASP A 171 -34.76 5.70 9.51
CA ASP A 171 -35.87 4.75 9.69
C ASP A 171 -37.23 5.20 9.12
N ASN A 172 -37.55 6.46 9.14
CA ASN A 172 -38.72 7.04 8.48
C ASN A 172 -38.54 8.57 8.31
N ASP A 173 -39.29 9.16 7.38
CA ASP A 173 -39.12 10.56 6.94
C ASP A 173 -39.45 11.59 8.03
N ARG A 174 -40.07 11.18 9.14
CA ARG A 174 -40.41 12.06 10.28
C ARG A 174 -39.47 11.90 11.47
N ASN A 175 -38.57 10.94 11.44
CA ASN A 175 -37.62 10.69 12.50
C ASN A 175 -36.35 11.53 12.26
N ILE A 176 -36.30 12.71 12.86
CA ILE A 176 -35.29 13.72 12.66
C ILE A 176 -34.50 13.90 13.96
N PHE A 177 -33.18 13.91 13.88
CA PHE A 177 -32.33 14.26 15.01
C PHE A 177 -32.31 15.78 15.23
N ILE A 178 -32.27 16.18 16.49
CA ILE A 178 -31.93 17.58 16.80
C ILE A 178 -30.44 17.82 16.47
N PRO A 179 -30.05 19.00 15.98
CA PRO A 179 -28.69 19.24 15.46
C PRO A 179 -27.54 18.96 16.44
N SER A 180 -27.81 19.08 17.76
CA SER A 180 -26.83 18.75 18.81
C SER A 180 -26.62 17.27 19.04
N GLU A 181 -27.54 16.43 18.59
CA GLU A 181 -27.53 14.96 18.75
C GLU A 181 -27.31 14.23 17.42
N ALA A 182 -27.28 14.96 16.30
CA ALA A 182 -27.04 14.41 15.00
C ALA A 182 -25.65 13.73 14.93
N PRO A 183 -25.58 12.44 14.62
CA PRO A 183 -24.33 11.73 14.45
C PRO A 183 -23.51 12.34 13.32
N LYS A 184 -22.19 12.42 13.51
CA LYS A 184 -21.27 13.06 12.58
C LYS A 184 -20.16 12.10 12.18
N PHE A 185 -19.83 12.15 10.91
CA PHE A 185 -18.74 11.38 10.32
C PHE A 185 -17.87 12.32 9.50
N ASP A 186 -16.57 12.19 9.66
CA ASP A 186 -15.57 12.95 8.91
C ASP A 186 -14.72 11.97 8.07
N SER A 187 -14.63 12.24 6.77
CA SER A 187 -13.85 11.43 5.83
C SER A 187 -12.96 12.32 4.97
N TRP A 188 -11.76 11.84 4.67
CA TRP A 188 -10.85 12.47 3.72
C TRP A 188 -10.51 11.49 2.62
N LEU A 189 -11.04 11.74 1.42
CA LEU A 189 -10.83 10.90 0.25
C LEU A 189 -10.02 11.66 -0.78
N SER A 190 -9.09 10.96 -1.42
CA SER A 190 -8.23 11.54 -2.44
C SER A 190 -8.64 11.10 -3.83
N VAL A 191 -8.44 11.99 -4.80
CA VAL A 191 -8.56 11.70 -6.22
C VAL A 191 -7.24 12.04 -6.89
N GLY A 192 -6.71 11.09 -7.63
CA GLY A 192 -5.40 11.18 -8.24
C GLY A 192 -5.39 11.82 -9.63
N ASP A 193 -4.17 11.88 -10.20
CA ASP A 193 -3.88 12.43 -11.53
C ASP A 193 -2.80 11.58 -12.21
N ILE A 194 -2.63 11.77 -13.53
CA ILE A 194 -1.56 11.15 -14.33
C ILE A 194 -0.64 12.24 -14.86
N PHE A 195 0.59 12.25 -14.38
CA PHE A 195 1.65 13.12 -14.87
C PHE A 195 2.45 12.39 -15.96
N ASN A 196 2.58 13.01 -17.14
CA ASN A 196 3.34 12.47 -18.27
C ASN A 196 4.53 13.38 -18.58
N THR A 197 5.70 12.78 -18.78
CA THR A 197 6.92 13.51 -19.12
C THR A 197 7.86 12.64 -19.96
N GLN A 198 8.94 13.26 -20.44
CA GLN A 198 9.98 12.59 -21.21
C GLN A 198 11.34 12.83 -20.55
N ILE A 199 12.13 11.77 -20.39
CA ILE A 199 13.50 11.80 -19.90
C ILE A 199 14.44 11.53 -21.06
N THR A 200 15.54 12.31 -21.14
CA THR A 200 16.65 12.00 -22.03
C THR A 200 17.79 11.36 -21.23
N SER A 201 18.18 10.13 -21.58
CA SER A 201 19.32 9.43 -21.00
C SER A 201 20.12 8.71 -22.08
N GLY A 202 21.44 8.84 -22.06
CA GLY A 202 22.33 8.26 -23.08
C GLY A 202 22.00 8.72 -24.52
N GLY A 203 21.46 9.94 -24.69
CA GLY A 203 21.03 10.47 -25.97
C GLY A 203 19.73 9.87 -26.53
N LYS A 204 19.00 9.10 -25.74
CA LYS A 204 17.68 8.54 -26.08
C LYS A 204 16.59 9.17 -25.21
N ASN A 205 15.43 9.35 -25.80
CA ASN A 205 14.24 9.83 -25.08
C ASN A 205 13.40 8.64 -24.62
N HIS A 206 12.92 8.72 -23.37
CA HIS A 206 12.06 7.74 -22.74
C HIS A 206 10.82 8.42 -22.18
N ASP A 207 9.65 7.95 -22.56
CA ASP A 207 8.38 8.45 -22.04
C ASP A 207 8.15 7.83 -20.66
N ILE A 208 7.94 8.69 -19.65
CA ILE A 208 7.69 8.30 -18.27
C ILE A 208 6.33 8.81 -17.87
N SER A 209 5.54 8.01 -17.19
CA SER A 209 4.33 8.47 -16.53
C SER A 209 4.35 8.19 -15.04
N ILE A 210 3.72 9.07 -14.27
CA ILE A 210 3.50 8.87 -12.83
C ILE A 210 2.00 8.92 -12.61
N THR A 211 1.43 7.80 -12.16
CA THR A 211 0.06 7.76 -11.68
C THR A 211 0.08 8.02 -10.19
N SER A 212 -0.44 9.17 -9.80
CA SER A 212 -0.65 9.51 -8.40
C SER A 212 -2.08 9.19 -8.01
N TYR A 213 -2.28 8.45 -6.92
CA TYR A 213 -3.62 8.19 -6.37
C TYR A 213 -3.97 9.14 -5.22
N TYR A 214 -3.19 10.22 -5.05
CA TYR A 214 -3.40 11.15 -3.95
C TYR A 214 -3.60 12.60 -4.41
N ASP A 215 -2.65 13.18 -5.15
CA ASP A 215 -2.70 14.55 -5.63
C ASP A 215 -1.82 14.72 -6.88
N THR A 216 -1.86 15.90 -7.52
CA THR A 216 -1.08 16.24 -8.71
C THR A 216 0.43 16.21 -8.44
N ILE A 217 1.21 15.66 -9.37
CA ILE A 217 2.67 15.68 -9.34
C ILE A 217 3.20 17.01 -9.87
N SER A 218 4.20 17.55 -9.21
CA SER A 218 4.92 18.75 -9.56
C SER A 218 6.44 18.59 -9.45
N ASP A 219 7.19 19.57 -9.91
CA ASP A 219 8.66 19.66 -9.79
C ASP A 219 9.44 18.39 -10.18
N PHE A 220 8.97 17.73 -11.25
CA PHE A 220 9.66 16.55 -11.78
C PHE A 220 11.04 16.91 -12.31
N ARG A 221 12.05 16.14 -11.91
CA ARG A 221 13.46 16.30 -12.34
C ARG A 221 14.11 14.93 -12.54
N TYR A 222 15.01 14.85 -13.51
CA TYR A 222 15.90 13.73 -13.72
C TYR A 222 17.33 14.20 -13.74
N ASP A 223 18.15 13.64 -12.87
CA ASP A 223 19.62 13.85 -12.87
C ASP A 223 20.27 12.66 -13.57
N GLU A 224 20.78 12.90 -14.78
CA GLU A 224 21.43 11.87 -15.59
C GLU A 224 22.70 11.35 -14.95
N SER A 225 23.43 12.17 -14.18
CA SER A 225 24.72 11.78 -13.57
C SER A 225 24.53 10.76 -12.44
N THR A 226 23.47 10.90 -11.67
CA THR A 226 23.12 10.01 -10.54
C THR A 226 22.01 9.02 -10.89
N LYS A 227 21.43 9.14 -12.11
CA LYS A 227 20.24 8.39 -12.54
C LYS A 227 19.07 8.55 -11.56
N THR A 228 18.96 9.70 -10.94
CA THR A 228 17.95 9.97 -9.91
C THR A 228 16.76 10.73 -10.50
N ILE A 229 15.58 10.18 -10.30
CA ILE A 229 14.30 10.87 -10.52
C ILE A 229 13.86 11.47 -9.19
N SER A 230 13.38 12.70 -9.24
CA SER A 230 12.72 13.36 -8.11
C SER A 230 11.46 14.07 -8.57
N PHE A 231 10.44 14.07 -7.73
CA PHE A 231 9.18 14.77 -7.94
C PHE A 231 8.51 15.09 -6.60
N GLU A 232 7.59 16.03 -6.62
CA GLU A 232 6.87 16.49 -5.44
C GLU A 232 5.37 16.38 -5.64
N MET A 233 4.65 16.34 -4.53
CA MET A 233 3.20 16.33 -4.46
C MET A 233 2.76 17.18 -3.27
N PRO A 234 1.67 17.98 -3.34
CA PRO A 234 1.10 18.65 -2.17
C PRO A 234 0.75 17.64 -1.07
N PHE A 235 1.13 17.93 0.17
CA PHE A 235 0.80 17.07 1.31
C PHE A 235 0.72 17.87 2.62
N ASN A 236 -0.34 17.59 3.39
CA ASN A 236 -0.53 18.18 4.70
C ASN A 236 0.02 17.28 5.80
N TRP A 237 1.12 17.69 6.42
CA TRP A 237 1.84 16.96 7.47
C TRP A 237 1.30 17.21 8.89
N ASP A 238 0.08 17.74 9.06
CA ASP A 238 -0.51 17.90 10.38
C ASP A 238 -0.71 16.54 11.07
N VAL A 239 0.13 16.28 12.08
CA VAL A 239 0.15 15.01 12.82
C VAL A 239 -1.20 14.74 13.50
N SER A 240 -1.86 15.79 14.03
CA SER A 240 -3.17 15.61 14.68
C SER A 240 -4.25 15.14 13.72
N ARG A 241 -4.17 15.57 12.47
CA ARG A 241 -5.00 15.07 11.37
C ARG A 241 -4.62 13.63 11.02
N LEU A 242 -3.33 13.38 10.78
CA LEU A 242 -2.82 12.07 10.36
C LEU A 242 -3.12 10.96 11.38
N GLU A 243 -3.11 11.27 12.68
CA GLU A 243 -3.47 10.31 13.74
C GLU A 243 -4.95 9.92 13.73
N LYS A 244 -5.83 10.80 13.26
CA LYS A 244 -7.30 10.59 13.26
C LYS A 244 -7.81 9.97 11.98
N GLN A 245 -7.11 10.18 10.86
CA GLN A 245 -7.52 9.76 9.52
C GLN A 245 -6.89 8.44 9.11
N ASN A 246 -7.56 7.77 8.18
CA ASN A 246 -6.97 6.67 7.44
C ASN A 246 -6.25 7.26 6.22
N VAL A 247 -4.92 7.27 6.23
CA VAL A 247 -4.09 7.89 5.18
C VAL A 247 -3.19 6.85 4.55
N PHE A 248 -3.25 6.77 3.24
CA PHE A 248 -2.39 5.93 2.43
C PHE A 248 -1.97 6.73 1.19
N VAL A 249 -0.69 6.70 0.84
CA VAL A 249 -0.18 7.35 -0.37
C VAL A 249 0.36 6.28 -1.30
N HIS A 250 -0.23 6.22 -2.50
CA HIS A 250 0.18 5.32 -3.56
C HIS A 250 0.60 6.14 -4.78
N GLN A 251 1.81 5.87 -5.28
CA GLN A 251 2.35 6.41 -6.52
C GLN A 251 2.84 5.26 -7.39
N GLU A 252 2.58 5.31 -8.67
CA GLU A 252 3.12 4.37 -9.65
C GLU A 252 4.02 5.14 -10.63
N VAL A 253 5.29 4.79 -10.69
CA VAL A 253 6.21 5.34 -11.69
C VAL A 253 6.41 4.31 -12.80
N HIS A 254 5.96 4.62 -14.01
CA HIS A 254 5.96 3.72 -15.16
C HIS A 254 7.18 4.00 -16.04
N PHE A 255 7.98 2.98 -16.26
CA PHE A 255 9.18 3.01 -17.10
C PHE A 255 9.01 2.08 -18.30
N PRO A 256 9.25 2.53 -19.54
CA PRO A 256 9.32 1.61 -20.66
C PRO A 256 10.53 0.67 -20.48
N ASN A 257 10.40 -0.61 -20.86
CA ASN A 257 11.50 -1.57 -20.79
C ASN A 257 12.72 -1.17 -21.64
N ALA A 258 12.54 -0.24 -22.58
CA ALA A 258 13.64 0.35 -23.34
C ALA A 258 14.55 1.28 -22.47
N PHE A 259 14.09 1.74 -21.30
CA PHE A 259 14.88 2.50 -20.34
C PHE A 259 15.64 1.56 -19.42
N LYS A 260 16.72 0.97 -19.94
CA LYS A 260 17.47 -0.15 -19.35
C LYS A 260 18.03 0.14 -17.96
N GLU A 261 18.42 1.39 -17.69
CA GLU A 261 18.93 1.81 -16.39
C GLU A 261 17.95 1.52 -15.24
N PHE A 262 16.62 1.62 -15.51
CA PHE A 262 15.58 1.30 -14.55
C PHE A 262 15.02 -0.11 -14.73
N SER A 263 14.72 -0.52 -15.97
CA SER A 263 14.04 -1.79 -16.21
C SER A 263 14.89 -3.04 -15.93
N GLU A 264 16.22 -2.92 -15.99
CA GLU A 264 17.17 -4.00 -15.69
C GLU A 264 17.82 -3.84 -14.30
N ALA A 265 17.43 -2.84 -13.53
CA ALA A 265 17.95 -2.65 -12.18
C ALA A 265 17.42 -3.76 -11.24
N THR A 266 18.30 -4.31 -10.42
CA THR A 266 17.96 -5.38 -9.48
C THR A 266 17.31 -4.85 -8.20
N THR A 267 17.70 -3.65 -7.78
CA THR A 267 17.14 -2.97 -6.61
C THR A 267 17.05 -1.46 -6.87
N TYR A 268 16.32 -0.77 -6.00
CA TYR A 268 16.13 0.68 -6.10
C TYR A 268 16.44 1.33 -4.76
N GLN A 269 17.07 2.50 -4.81
CA GLN A 269 17.14 3.41 -3.67
C GLN A 269 15.98 4.40 -3.81
N ALA A 270 15.12 4.42 -2.81
CA ALA A 270 13.98 5.31 -2.77
C ALA A 270 13.91 6.06 -1.44
N SER A 271 13.40 7.28 -1.46
CA SER A 271 13.13 8.05 -0.25
C SER A 271 11.91 8.94 -0.41
N VAL A 272 11.28 9.26 0.73
CA VAL A 272 10.23 10.26 0.84
C VAL A 272 10.67 11.31 1.86
N ASN A 273 10.77 12.57 1.45
CA ASN A 273 11.31 13.68 2.27
C ASN A 273 12.66 13.33 2.93
N GLY A 274 13.52 12.57 2.21
CA GLY A 274 14.80 12.09 2.73
C GLY A 274 14.72 10.86 3.66
N PHE A 275 13.53 10.42 4.06
CA PHE A 275 13.34 9.17 4.81
C PHE A 275 13.48 7.98 3.85
N PRO A 276 14.33 6.99 4.14
CA PRO A 276 14.51 5.84 3.27
C PRO A 276 13.23 5.01 3.14
N VAL A 277 12.86 4.70 1.90
CA VAL A 277 11.74 3.83 1.55
C VAL A 277 12.28 2.45 1.21
N THR A 278 11.93 1.44 2.00
CA THR A 278 12.46 0.08 1.89
C THR A 278 11.35 -0.98 2.06
N GLY A 279 11.66 -2.23 1.75
CA GLY A 279 10.75 -3.34 1.92
C GLY A 279 9.44 -3.14 1.14
N ARG A 280 8.30 -3.23 1.83
CA ARG A 280 6.96 -3.09 1.24
C ARG A 280 6.58 -1.69 0.79
N MET A 281 7.34 -0.68 1.17
CA MET A 281 7.07 0.69 0.76
C MET A 281 7.48 0.97 -0.70
N ILE A 282 8.33 0.11 -1.30
CA ILE A 282 8.73 0.21 -2.71
C ILE A 282 8.67 -1.17 -3.36
N ILE A 283 7.87 -1.31 -4.40
CA ILE A 283 7.65 -2.59 -5.09
C ILE A 283 7.88 -2.40 -6.57
N ALA A 284 8.65 -3.31 -7.19
CA ALA A 284 8.84 -3.38 -8.62
C ALA A 284 7.86 -4.39 -9.24
N ASP A 285 7.03 -3.93 -10.15
CA ASP A 285 6.06 -4.75 -10.90
C ASP A 285 6.39 -4.74 -12.41
N PRO A 286 7.07 -5.74 -12.93
CA PRO A 286 7.34 -5.89 -14.36
C PRO A 286 6.25 -6.70 -15.09
N TYR A 287 5.11 -7.00 -14.45
CA TYR A 287 4.14 -7.98 -14.95
C TYR A 287 2.78 -7.37 -15.33
N SER A 288 2.36 -6.28 -14.72
CA SER A 288 0.99 -5.75 -14.90
C SER A 288 0.76 -5.12 -16.26
N ILE A 289 1.79 -4.53 -16.87
CA ILE A 289 1.71 -3.88 -18.20
C ILE A 289 2.84 -4.43 -19.08
N GLU A 290 2.49 -4.85 -20.30
CA GLU A 290 3.46 -5.33 -21.28
C GLU A 290 4.50 -4.23 -21.60
N ASP A 291 5.77 -4.62 -21.74
CA ASP A 291 6.91 -3.73 -22.01
C ASP A 291 7.09 -2.55 -21.03
N THR A 292 6.54 -2.66 -19.83
CA THR A 292 6.60 -1.60 -18.82
C THR A 292 6.99 -2.16 -17.45
N LEU A 293 7.97 -1.53 -16.80
CA LEU A 293 8.22 -1.68 -15.38
C LEU A 293 7.42 -0.63 -14.61
N ILE A 294 6.68 -1.02 -13.60
CA ILE A 294 6.01 -0.12 -12.66
C ILE A 294 6.73 -0.17 -11.33
N LEU A 295 7.09 0.98 -10.77
CA LEU A 295 7.57 1.09 -9.40
C LEU A 295 6.51 1.73 -8.53
N HIS A 296 5.99 0.98 -7.56
CA HIS A 296 4.97 1.42 -6.63
C HIS A 296 5.62 1.99 -5.36
N TYR A 297 5.24 3.20 -4.96
CA TYR A 297 5.39 3.69 -3.60
C TYR A 297 4.12 3.41 -2.83
N LEU A 298 4.20 2.66 -1.75
CA LEU A 298 3.08 2.25 -0.90
C LEU A 298 3.32 2.73 0.53
N ILE A 299 2.94 3.96 0.82
CA ILE A 299 3.24 4.62 2.08
C ILE A 299 1.99 4.64 2.96
N ASN A 300 1.95 3.75 3.94
CA ASN A 300 0.83 3.65 4.87
C ASN A 300 0.91 4.68 6.00
N LYS A 301 -0.18 4.82 6.76
CA LYS A 301 -0.28 5.75 7.89
C LYS A 301 0.88 5.66 8.87
N GLY A 302 1.35 4.45 9.23
CA GLY A 302 2.47 4.27 10.14
C GLY A 302 3.75 4.88 9.59
N ASN A 303 4.06 4.59 8.32
CA ASN A 303 5.21 5.16 7.61
C ASN A 303 5.11 6.69 7.51
N ILE A 304 3.91 7.22 7.18
CA ILE A 304 3.66 8.67 7.09
C ILE A 304 3.93 9.34 8.44
N LEU A 305 3.46 8.77 9.55
CA LEU A 305 3.72 9.29 10.89
C LEU A 305 5.20 9.22 11.28
N ASP A 306 5.92 8.20 10.84
CA ASP A 306 7.37 8.11 11.08
C ASP A 306 8.14 9.16 10.27
N ILE A 307 7.76 9.39 9.02
CA ILE A 307 8.32 10.47 8.18
C ILE A 307 8.04 11.84 8.82
N ALA A 308 6.80 12.07 9.29
CA ALA A 308 6.39 13.33 9.91
C ALA A 308 7.26 13.73 11.12
N LYS A 309 7.82 12.76 11.85
CA LYS A 309 8.77 13.01 12.96
C LYS A 309 10.11 13.58 12.52
N THR A 310 10.48 13.42 11.26
CA THR A 310 11.81 13.77 10.73
C THR A 310 11.83 15.07 9.92
N ILE A 311 10.67 15.61 9.59
CA ILE A 311 10.51 16.78 8.72
C ILE A 311 10.14 18.05 9.48
N SER A 312 10.32 19.21 8.82
CA SER A 312 9.89 20.49 9.36
C SER A 312 8.35 20.61 9.38
N PRO A 313 7.75 21.16 10.45
CA PRO A 313 6.29 21.43 10.48
C PRO A 313 5.78 22.38 9.38
N GLN A 314 6.67 23.14 8.74
CA GLN A 314 6.33 24.04 7.63
C GLN A 314 6.33 23.35 6.26
N THR A 315 6.77 22.10 6.17
CA THR A 315 6.78 21.33 4.92
C THR A 315 5.35 21.12 4.44
N LYS A 316 5.10 21.41 3.16
CA LYS A 316 3.77 21.30 2.51
C LYS A 316 3.78 20.35 1.32
N THR A 317 4.91 19.70 1.07
CA THR A 317 5.07 18.74 -0.01
C THR A 317 5.52 17.39 0.53
N MET A 318 5.18 16.34 -0.21
CA MET A 318 5.79 15.03 -0.09
C MET A 318 6.75 14.88 -1.27
N ASP A 319 8.05 14.78 -0.95
CA ASP A 319 9.14 14.77 -1.95
C ASP A 319 9.61 13.34 -2.16
N PHE A 320 9.50 12.84 -3.36
CA PHE A 320 9.90 11.50 -3.75
C PHE A 320 11.24 11.52 -4.47
N LYS A 321 12.10 10.56 -4.15
CA LYS A 321 13.35 10.31 -4.90
C LYS A 321 13.49 8.84 -5.18
N LEU A 322 13.96 8.54 -6.39
CA LEU A 322 14.13 7.17 -6.89
C LEU A 322 15.36 7.08 -7.77
N SER A 323 16.23 6.13 -7.49
CA SER A 323 17.36 5.79 -8.35
C SER A 323 17.53 4.28 -8.44
N PRO A 324 17.97 3.76 -9.61
CA PRO A 324 18.29 2.35 -9.75
C PRO A 324 19.59 2.05 -9.00
N ASN A 325 19.66 0.89 -8.37
CA ASN A 325 20.89 0.41 -7.76
C ASN A 325 21.51 -0.64 -8.70
N SER A 326 22.66 -0.29 -9.30
CA SER A 326 23.37 -1.16 -10.23
C SER A 326 24.29 -2.19 -9.57
N LYS A 327 24.29 -2.30 -8.23
CA LYS A 327 25.01 -3.41 -7.60
C LYS A 327 24.31 -4.71 -8.00
N GLN A 328 25.06 -5.58 -8.69
CA GLN A 328 24.67 -6.99 -8.90
C GLN A 328 24.21 -7.54 -7.54
N VAL A 329 22.89 -7.76 -7.42
CA VAL A 329 22.41 -8.76 -6.49
C VAL A 329 22.75 -10.07 -7.16
N ASP A 330 23.51 -10.93 -6.50
CA ASP A 330 23.63 -12.33 -6.93
C ASP A 330 22.22 -12.80 -7.26
N GLU A 331 22.08 -13.46 -8.44
CA GLU A 331 20.80 -14.05 -8.83
C GLU A 331 20.33 -14.95 -7.69
N GLY A 332 19.41 -14.46 -6.86
CA GLY A 332 18.84 -15.24 -5.77
C GLY A 332 18.14 -16.47 -6.32
N ASP A 333 18.03 -17.50 -5.52
CA ASP A 333 17.28 -18.69 -5.90
C ASP A 333 15.78 -18.39 -5.99
N SER A 334 15.07 -19.17 -6.80
CA SER A 334 13.62 -19.05 -6.90
C SER A 334 12.94 -20.40 -6.96
N PHE A 335 11.72 -20.47 -6.45
CA PHE A 335 10.83 -21.63 -6.58
C PHE A 335 9.38 -21.20 -6.70
N GLU A 336 8.53 -22.09 -7.18
CA GLU A 336 7.10 -21.84 -7.34
C GLU A 336 6.29 -22.76 -6.44
N ILE A 337 5.24 -22.21 -5.84
CA ILE A 337 4.22 -22.94 -5.08
C ILE A 337 2.93 -22.89 -5.88
N SER A 338 2.40 -24.06 -6.26
CA SER A 338 1.12 -24.18 -6.94
C SER A 338 0.01 -24.58 -5.98
N PHE A 339 -1.12 -23.89 -6.06
CA PHE A 339 -2.33 -24.18 -5.29
C PHE A 339 -3.27 -25.07 -6.10
N GLU A 340 -4.06 -25.92 -5.42
CA GLU A 340 -4.99 -26.86 -6.09
C GLU A 340 -6.05 -26.15 -6.95
N ASN A 341 -6.37 -24.89 -6.65
CA ASN A 341 -7.33 -24.06 -7.36
C ASN A 341 -6.78 -23.33 -8.59
N GLY A 342 -5.52 -23.56 -8.95
CA GLY A 342 -4.85 -22.95 -10.10
C GLY A 342 -4.05 -21.68 -9.79
N ALA A 343 -4.20 -21.08 -8.61
CA ALA A 343 -3.33 -19.98 -8.20
C ALA A 343 -1.88 -20.45 -8.05
N ARG A 344 -0.94 -19.54 -8.21
CA ARG A 344 0.50 -19.82 -8.08
C ARG A 344 1.18 -18.70 -7.29
N ALA A 345 2.22 -19.05 -6.54
CA ALA A 345 3.11 -18.08 -5.92
C ALA A 345 4.54 -18.35 -6.37
N LYS A 346 5.19 -17.37 -6.97
CA LYS A 346 6.62 -17.38 -7.27
C LYS A 346 7.36 -16.70 -6.13
N ILE A 347 8.32 -17.42 -5.57
CA ILE A 347 9.16 -16.95 -4.47
C ILE A 347 10.58 -16.75 -5.01
N HIS A 348 11.09 -15.54 -4.86
CA HIS A 348 12.48 -15.21 -5.12
C HIS A 348 13.15 -14.88 -3.79
N TYR A 349 14.32 -15.45 -3.50
CA TYR A 349 14.95 -15.29 -2.20
C TYR A 349 16.47 -15.35 -2.28
N ASP A 350 17.13 -14.70 -1.30
CA ASP A 350 18.57 -14.82 -1.12
C ASP A 350 18.87 -16.11 -0.34
N SER A 351 19.46 -17.08 -1.03
CA SER A 351 19.83 -18.36 -0.44
C SER A 351 21.10 -18.31 0.41
N ASN A 352 21.87 -17.21 0.32
CA ASN A 352 23.11 -17.04 1.05
C ASN A 352 22.83 -16.44 2.44
N LEU A 353 22.95 -17.23 3.48
CA LEU A 353 22.77 -16.78 4.85
C LEU A 353 23.98 -15.97 5.30
N SER A 354 23.77 -14.69 5.61
CA SER A 354 24.78 -13.80 6.20
C SER A 354 24.47 -13.56 7.68
N PRO A 355 25.48 -13.62 8.58
CA PRO A 355 25.24 -13.42 10.01
C PRO A 355 24.64 -12.08 10.39
N ASP A 356 24.91 -11.05 9.58
CA ASP A 356 24.59 -9.64 9.89
C ASP A 356 23.47 -9.07 9.00
N LYS A 357 22.86 -9.88 8.14
CA LYS A 357 21.80 -9.42 7.22
C LYS A 357 20.65 -10.41 7.18
N PRO A 358 19.40 -9.93 7.20
CA PRO A 358 18.25 -10.78 6.95
C PRO A 358 18.26 -11.29 5.51
N SER A 359 17.70 -12.48 5.28
CA SER A 359 17.41 -13.00 3.95
C SER A 359 16.19 -12.30 3.39
N LEU A 360 16.31 -11.78 2.16
CA LEU A 360 15.20 -11.13 1.45
C LEU A 360 14.37 -12.17 0.73
N PHE A 361 13.05 -12.02 0.79
CA PHE A 361 12.07 -12.86 0.10
C PHE A 361 11.06 -11.99 -0.63
N ASP A 362 10.95 -12.16 -1.94
CA ASP A 362 9.93 -11.57 -2.78
C ASP A 362 8.90 -12.64 -3.13
N ILE A 363 7.64 -12.43 -2.76
CA ILE A 363 6.54 -13.37 -3.01
C ILE A 363 5.58 -12.72 -4.00
N THR A 364 5.41 -13.32 -5.16
CA THR A 364 4.52 -12.83 -6.22
C THR A 364 3.40 -13.83 -6.45
N PHE A 365 2.15 -13.38 -6.40
CA PHE A 365 0.97 -14.23 -6.57
C PHE A 365 0.34 -14.04 -7.95
N PHE A 366 0.00 -15.15 -8.59
CA PHE A 366 -0.64 -15.20 -9.90
C PHE A 366 -1.93 -16.03 -9.86
N ASP A 367 -2.88 -15.66 -10.70
CA ASP A 367 -4.03 -16.50 -11.00
C ASP A 367 -3.65 -17.64 -11.96
N ASP A 368 -4.63 -18.46 -12.34
CA ASP A 368 -4.47 -19.59 -13.27
C ASP A 368 -4.09 -19.15 -14.70
N SER A 369 -4.41 -17.91 -15.08
CA SER A 369 -4.04 -17.32 -16.38
C SER A 369 -2.62 -16.73 -16.40
N GLY A 370 -1.96 -16.62 -15.23
CA GLY A 370 -0.63 -16.01 -15.09
C GLY A 370 -0.66 -14.50 -14.87
N LYS A 371 -1.83 -13.93 -14.59
CA LYS A 371 -1.98 -12.53 -14.23
C LYS A 371 -1.77 -12.34 -12.73
N LEU A 372 -1.23 -11.16 -12.32
CA LEU A 372 -1.06 -10.82 -10.90
C LEU A 372 -2.38 -10.88 -10.14
N LEU A 373 -2.34 -11.54 -9.01
CA LEU A 373 -3.48 -11.69 -8.11
C LEU A 373 -3.52 -10.49 -7.15
N LYS A 374 -4.05 -9.36 -7.63
CA LYS A 374 -4.14 -8.10 -6.86
C LYS A 374 -5.15 -8.19 -5.72
N PHE A 375 -4.98 -7.31 -4.70
CA PHE A 375 -5.80 -7.28 -3.48
C PHE A 375 -5.90 -8.65 -2.82
N THR A 376 -4.74 -9.31 -2.65
CA THR A 376 -4.67 -10.65 -2.07
C THR A 376 -4.48 -10.57 -0.55
N ARG A 377 -5.34 -11.28 0.19
CA ARG A 377 -5.13 -11.57 1.61
C ARG A 377 -4.50 -12.93 1.75
N TYR A 378 -3.33 -12.98 2.37
CA TYR A 378 -2.60 -14.23 2.54
C TYR A 378 -1.91 -14.32 3.90
N GLY A 379 -1.49 -15.52 4.26
CA GLY A 379 -0.64 -15.76 5.40
C GLY A 379 0.48 -16.71 5.05
N TYR A 380 1.57 -16.66 5.80
CA TYR A 380 2.69 -17.58 5.65
C TYR A 380 3.12 -18.18 6.98
N ARG A 381 3.79 -19.33 6.89
CA ARG A 381 4.51 -19.98 7.97
C ARG A 381 5.78 -20.59 7.40
N ILE A 382 6.91 -20.40 8.09
CA ILE A 382 8.18 -21.02 7.77
C ILE A 382 8.54 -21.97 8.91
N GLU A 383 8.82 -23.23 8.55
CA GLU A 383 9.19 -24.31 9.46
C GLU A 383 10.60 -24.82 9.14
N ASP A 384 11.38 -25.17 10.15
CA ASP A 384 12.66 -25.88 9.99
C ASP A 384 12.47 -27.38 9.67
N SER A 385 13.55 -28.10 9.44
CA SER A 385 13.54 -29.55 9.17
C SER A 385 12.91 -30.40 10.30
N ASN A 386 12.82 -29.87 11.51
CA ASN A 386 12.21 -30.52 12.67
C ASN A 386 10.74 -30.13 12.84
N SER A 387 10.16 -29.38 11.90
CA SER A 387 8.80 -28.81 11.95
C SER A 387 8.60 -27.79 13.10
N ASN A 388 9.66 -27.15 13.57
CA ASN A 388 9.54 -26.00 14.44
C ASN A 388 9.18 -24.78 13.61
N ILE A 389 8.19 -24.01 14.07
CA ILE A 389 7.81 -22.76 13.43
C ILE A 389 8.89 -21.73 13.75
N ILE A 390 9.55 -21.20 12.70
CA ILE A 390 10.58 -20.16 12.81
C ILE A 390 9.96 -18.79 12.59
N PHE A 391 9.10 -18.65 11.57
CA PHE A 391 8.36 -17.43 11.26
C PHE A 391 6.90 -17.75 10.95
N GLU A 392 6.02 -16.85 11.34
CA GLU A 392 4.59 -16.92 11.04
C GLU A 392 4.05 -15.49 10.83
N SER A 393 3.23 -15.32 9.81
CA SER A 393 2.59 -14.04 9.53
C SER A 393 1.62 -13.63 10.65
N LYS A 394 1.59 -12.33 10.94
CA LYS A 394 0.56 -11.72 11.80
C LYS A 394 -0.50 -11.07 10.91
N ASN A 395 -1.73 -11.05 11.38
CA ASN A 395 -2.80 -10.34 10.69
C ASN A 395 -2.48 -8.85 10.66
N THR A 396 -2.70 -8.21 9.51
CA THR A 396 -2.59 -6.75 9.37
C THR A 396 -3.69 -6.06 10.19
N ASP A 397 -4.89 -6.65 10.18
CA ASP A 397 -6.03 -6.26 11.00
C ASP A 397 -6.32 -7.38 12.03
N PRO A 398 -6.50 -7.07 13.33
CA PRO A 398 -6.85 -8.06 14.34
C PRO A 398 -8.12 -8.85 14.03
N ASN A 399 -9.06 -8.26 13.30
CA ASN A 399 -10.37 -8.83 13.00
C ASN A 399 -10.43 -9.59 11.67
N VAL A 400 -9.40 -9.47 10.83
CA VAL A 400 -9.37 -10.06 9.49
C VAL A 400 -8.11 -10.89 9.31
N PRO A 401 -8.23 -12.18 8.88
CA PRO A 401 -7.07 -13.04 8.74
C PRO A 401 -6.14 -12.57 7.62
N GLY A 402 -4.84 -12.65 7.91
CA GLY A 402 -3.78 -12.47 6.93
C GLY A 402 -3.31 -11.04 6.73
N ILE A 403 -2.38 -10.95 5.79
CA ILE A 403 -1.77 -9.73 5.30
C ILE A 403 -2.50 -9.36 4.01
N LEU A 404 -2.92 -8.11 3.87
CA LEU A 404 -3.43 -7.59 2.62
C LEU A 404 -2.29 -7.03 1.79
N ILE A 405 -2.19 -7.46 0.53
CA ILE A 405 -1.31 -6.88 -0.50
C ILE A 405 -2.16 -6.41 -1.66
N THR A 406 -1.91 -5.20 -2.13
CA THR A 406 -2.70 -4.56 -3.20
C THR A 406 -2.26 -4.99 -4.59
N GLU A 407 -0.95 -5.11 -4.81
CA GLU A 407 -0.37 -5.35 -6.15
C GLU A 407 -0.07 -6.82 -6.45
N GLY A 408 -0.35 -7.74 -5.53
CA GLY A 408 -0.07 -9.16 -5.72
C GLY A 408 1.40 -9.54 -5.50
N ILE A 409 2.21 -8.59 -5.01
CA ILE A 409 3.64 -8.74 -4.74
C ILE A 409 3.89 -8.34 -3.30
N ASP A 410 4.70 -9.11 -2.56
CA ASP A 410 5.09 -8.79 -1.19
C ASP A 410 6.57 -9.07 -0.96
N LYS A 411 7.20 -8.28 -0.06
CA LYS A 411 8.60 -8.39 0.30
C LYS A 411 8.76 -8.62 1.80
N HIS A 412 9.58 -9.58 2.15
CA HIS A 412 9.88 -9.93 3.53
C HIS A 412 11.38 -9.96 3.79
N GLU A 413 11.73 -9.67 5.01
CA GLU A 413 13.07 -9.83 5.56
C GLU A 413 12.98 -10.84 6.70
N PHE A 414 13.74 -11.96 6.59
CA PHE A 414 13.76 -13.01 7.59
C PHE A 414 15.16 -13.20 8.17
N ASP A 415 15.28 -13.09 9.47
CA ASP A 415 16.53 -13.28 10.20
C ASP A 415 16.71 -14.76 10.59
N PHE A 416 17.13 -15.58 9.63
CA PHE A 416 17.44 -17.00 9.89
C PHE A 416 18.75 -17.13 10.66
N LYS A 417 18.77 -18.07 11.62
CA LYS A 417 19.91 -18.26 12.50
C LYS A 417 20.84 -19.42 12.09
N SER A 418 20.43 -20.24 11.14
CA SER A 418 21.23 -21.38 10.68
C SER A 418 20.92 -21.72 9.22
N PRO A 419 21.93 -22.23 8.47
CA PRO A 419 21.70 -22.80 7.17
C PRO A 419 20.87 -24.09 7.31
N GLY A 420 20.22 -24.49 6.23
CA GLY A 420 19.45 -25.73 6.19
C GLY A 420 18.25 -25.67 5.28
N LYS A 421 17.47 -26.74 5.31
CA LYS A 421 16.24 -26.87 4.54
C LYS A 421 15.05 -26.38 5.34
N TYR A 422 14.25 -25.52 4.71
CA TYR A 422 13.06 -24.92 5.28
C TYR A 422 11.83 -25.21 4.44
N LYS A 423 10.68 -25.20 5.08
CA LYS A 423 9.36 -25.34 4.44
C LYS A 423 8.60 -24.03 4.56
N LEU A 424 8.21 -23.46 3.43
CA LEU A 424 7.28 -22.34 3.37
C LEU A 424 5.87 -22.86 3.09
N THR A 425 4.94 -22.55 3.97
CA THR A 425 3.50 -22.75 3.77
C THR A 425 2.86 -21.41 3.51
N LEU A 426 2.12 -21.28 2.40
CA LEU A 426 1.32 -20.12 2.06
C LEU A 426 -0.16 -20.46 2.13
N ALA A 427 -0.96 -19.53 2.64
CA ALA A 427 -2.42 -19.61 2.66
C ALA A 427 -3.00 -18.37 2.01
N ILE A 428 -3.72 -18.49 0.89
CA ILE A 428 -4.51 -17.41 0.30
C ILE A 428 -5.90 -17.46 0.94
N PHE A 429 -6.35 -16.36 1.56
CA PHE A 429 -7.66 -16.24 2.20
C PHE A 429 -8.71 -15.66 1.27
N SER A 430 -8.36 -14.61 0.52
CA SER A 430 -9.22 -13.95 -0.45
C SER A 430 -8.37 -13.15 -1.46
N HIS A 431 -8.98 -12.70 -2.54
CA HIS A 431 -8.36 -11.83 -3.53
C HIS A 431 -9.40 -10.91 -4.19
N GLY A 432 -8.92 -9.84 -4.85
CA GLY A 432 -9.76 -8.84 -5.49
C GLY A 432 -10.43 -7.89 -4.50
N ILE A 433 -10.94 -6.77 -4.99
CA ILE A 433 -11.60 -5.73 -4.20
C ILE A 433 -12.87 -6.26 -3.52
N ASP A 434 -13.54 -7.22 -4.13
CA ASP A 434 -14.75 -7.90 -3.62
C ASP A 434 -14.45 -9.04 -2.63
N GLU A 435 -13.18 -9.23 -2.28
CA GLU A 435 -12.70 -10.31 -1.40
C GLU A 435 -13.17 -11.72 -1.85
N SER A 436 -13.16 -11.98 -3.14
CA SER A 436 -13.46 -13.30 -3.70
C SER A 436 -12.58 -14.38 -3.07
N ARG A 437 -13.16 -15.57 -2.88
CA ARG A 437 -12.46 -16.74 -2.32
C ARG A 437 -12.28 -17.86 -3.34
N THR A 438 -12.53 -17.60 -4.60
CA THR A 438 -12.42 -18.62 -5.69
C THR A 438 -11.02 -19.23 -5.76
N LEU A 439 -9.98 -18.42 -5.52
CA LEU A 439 -8.58 -18.86 -5.49
C LEU A 439 -8.01 -18.99 -4.06
N SER A 440 -8.87 -19.11 -3.03
CA SER A 440 -8.41 -19.39 -1.67
C SER A 440 -7.88 -20.82 -1.54
N GLY A 441 -6.84 -21.02 -0.72
CA GLY A 441 -6.24 -22.34 -0.55
C GLY A 441 -4.94 -22.29 0.26
N ILE A 442 -4.38 -23.46 0.53
CA ILE A 442 -3.10 -23.62 1.25
C ILE A 442 -2.19 -24.50 0.41
N ALA A 443 -0.94 -24.08 0.25
CA ALA A 443 0.07 -24.82 -0.47
C ALA A 443 1.45 -24.67 0.19
N ASN A 444 2.39 -25.54 -0.15
CA ASN A 444 3.73 -25.58 0.44
C ASN A 444 4.81 -25.62 -0.63
N GLY A 445 5.96 -25.02 -0.31
CA GLY A 445 7.22 -25.16 -1.02
C GLY A 445 8.38 -25.39 -0.06
N PHE A 446 9.51 -25.82 -0.59
CA PHE A 446 10.75 -26.03 0.16
C PHE A 446 11.85 -25.19 -0.45
N PHE A 447 12.74 -24.70 0.40
CA PHE A 447 13.91 -23.94 -0.01
C PHE A 447 15.09 -24.24 0.91
N ASP A 448 16.28 -24.01 0.41
CA ASP A 448 17.53 -24.27 1.12
C ASP A 448 18.27 -22.95 1.37
N LEU A 449 18.78 -22.74 2.56
CA LEU A 449 19.71 -21.69 2.90
C LEU A 449 21.10 -22.28 3.11
N VAL A 450 22.11 -21.68 2.50
CA VAL A 450 23.51 -22.08 2.61
C VAL A 450 24.30 -21.00 3.34
N GLU A 451 25.33 -21.36 4.10
CA GLU A 451 26.25 -20.37 4.64
C GLU A 451 26.90 -19.61 3.47
N SER A 452 26.84 -18.30 3.51
CA SER A 452 27.61 -17.49 2.58
C SER A 452 29.08 -17.86 2.80
N LYS A 453 29.72 -18.44 1.80
CA LYS A 453 31.17 -18.46 1.77
C LYS A 453 31.57 -16.99 1.64
N GLU A 454 31.89 -16.35 2.75
CA GLU A 454 32.54 -15.05 2.72
C GLU A 454 33.72 -15.17 1.76
N THR A 455 33.55 -14.68 0.55
CA THR A 455 34.66 -14.09 -0.16
C THR A 455 34.95 -12.85 0.67
N GLN A 456 35.86 -12.99 1.63
CA GLN A 456 36.38 -11.84 2.37
C GLN A 456 36.86 -10.84 1.30
N SER A 457 36.00 -9.91 0.96
CA SER A 457 36.46 -8.70 0.32
C SER A 457 37.44 -8.11 1.30
N PRO A 458 38.72 -8.01 0.96
CA PRO A 458 39.75 -7.60 1.90
C PRO A 458 39.37 -6.26 2.50
N THR A 459 38.97 -6.27 3.76
CA THR A 459 38.51 -5.07 4.46
C THR A 459 39.73 -4.17 4.59
N ILE A 460 39.75 -3.03 3.90
CA ILE A 460 40.80 -2.05 4.04
C ILE A 460 40.82 -1.62 5.51
N PRO A 461 41.91 -1.89 6.27
CA PRO A 461 42.00 -1.52 7.68
C PRO A 461 41.74 -0.03 7.88
N SER A 462 41.10 0.32 9.00
CA SER A 462 40.74 1.72 9.31
C SER A 462 41.91 2.68 9.31
N TRP A 463 43.09 2.19 9.70
CA TRP A 463 44.32 3.00 9.69
C TRP A 463 44.77 3.41 8.26
N ILE A 464 44.49 2.59 7.24
CA ILE A 464 44.75 2.95 5.82
C ILE A 464 43.77 4.03 5.37
N LYS A 465 42.51 3.95 5.77
CA LYS A 465 41.53 5.02 5.48
C LYS A 465 41.97 6.35 6.14
N ASN A 466 42.47 6.27 7.37
CA ASN A 466 43.00 7.43 8.08
C ASN A 466 44.22 7.98 7.38
N ASN A 467 45.17 7.13 6.96
CA ASN A 467 46.36 7.56 6.21
C ASN A 467 46.00 8.24 4.89
N ALA A 468 45.01 7.74 4.16
CA ALA A 468 44.49 8.37 2.94
C ALA A 468 43.90 9.77 3.22
N GLY A 469 43.13 9.91 4.32
CA GLY A 469 42.64 11.22 4.78
C GLY A 469 43.80 12.17 5.15
N TRP A 470 44.75 11.74 5.98
CA TRP A 470 45.91 12.55 6.39
C TRP A 470 46.82 12.96 5.23
N TRP A 471 46.97 12.07 4.23
CA TRP A 471 47.68 12.39 3.01
C TRP A 471 46.94 13.45 2.17
N ALA A 472 45.63 13.31 1.98
CA ALA A 472 44.84 14.28 1.27
C ALA A 472 44.81 15.66 1.95
N ASP A 473 44.89 15.69 3.28
CA ASP A 473 44.96 16.90 4.10
C ASP A 473 46.39 17.44 4.25
N GLY A 474 47.40 16.81 3.62
CA GLY A 474 48.82 17.21 3.69
C GLY A 474 49.48 16.97 5.05
N GLN A 475 48.88 16.12 5.91
CA GLN A 475 49.41 15.80 7.25
C GLN A 475 50.50 14.72 7.23
N ILE A 476 50.56 13.90 6.18
CA ILE A 476 51.65 12.93 5.93
C ILE A 476 52.19 13.12 4.51
N ASP A 477 53.47 12.76 4.31
CA ASP A 477 54.11 12.84 3.01
C ASP A 477 53.78 11.64 2.10
N ASP A 478 54.10 11.77 0.80
CA ASP A 478 53.86 10.74 -0.22
C ASP A 478 54.53 9.42 0.13
N ASN A 479 55.73 9.42 0.72
CA ASN A 479 56.46 8.21 1.08
C ASN A 479 55.73 7.44 2.18
N SER A 480 55.23 8.12 3.18
CA SER A 480 54.43 7.51 4.26
C SER A 480 53.15 6.88 3.74
N PHE A 481 52.45 7.53 2.80
CA PHE A 481 51.27 6.99 2.17
C PHE A 481 51.57 5.76 1.30
N VAL A 482 52.64 5.84 0.46
CA VAL A 482 53.04 4.71 -0.41
C VAL A 482 53.50 3.50 0.41
N GLN A 483 54.14 3.67 1.57
CA GLN A 483 54.45 2.54 2.47
C GLN A 483 53.18 1.82 2.95
N GLY A 484 52.08 2.55 3.21
CA GLY A 484 50.79 1.97 3.52
C GLY A 484 50.21 1.11 2.38
N ILE A 485 50.33 1.61 1.14
CA ILE A 485 49.89 0.85 -0.07
C ILE A 485 50.76 -0.42 -0.26
N GLN A 486 52.11 -0.28 -0.10
CA GLN A 486 53.00 -1.43 -0.20
C GLN A 486 52.69 -2.52 0.83
N TRP A 487 52.31 -2.13 2.05
CA TRP A 487 51.87 -3.06 3.07
C TRP A 487 50.59 -3.79 2.64
N LEU A 488 49.59 -3.10 2.09
CA LEU A 488 48.34 -3.73 1.58
C LEU A 488 48.62 -4.77 0.50
N ILE A 489 49.58 -4.49 -0.41
CA ILE A 489 50.01 -5.42 -1.47
C ILE A 489 50.73 -6.62 -0.85
N LYS A 490 51.61 -6.39 0.10
CA LYS A 490 52.38 -7.44 0.76
C LYS A 490 51.49 -8.41 1.56
N GLU A 491 50.47 -7.89 2.22
CA GLU A 491 49.53 -8.70 2.99
C GLU A 491 48.41 -9.32 2.10
N GLY A 492 48.47 -9.10 0.77
CA GLY A 492 47.48 -9.69 -0.16
C GLY A 492 46.12 -9.06 -0.13
N ILE A 493 45.96 -7.93 0.58
CA ILE A 493 44.70 -7.19 0.67
C ILE A 493 44.41 -6.45 -0.63
N MET A 494 45.45 -5.98 -1.32
CA MET A 494 45.37 -5.35 -2.63
C MET A 494 46.18 -6.21 -3.64
N LYS A 495 45.54 -6.56 -4.76
CA LYS A 495 46.19 -7.27 -5.87
C LYS A 495 46.40 -6.28 -7.01
N ILE A 496 47.60 -6.28 -7.58
CA ILE A 496 47.92 -5.56 -8.82
C ILE A 496 47.85 -6.59 -9.95
N GLU A 497 46.86 -6.47 -10.82
CA GLU A 497 46.83 -7.25 -12.05
C GLU A 497 47.89 -6.72 -12.99
N SER A 498 48.79 -7.61 -13.45
CA SER A 498 49.88 -7.32 -14.35
C SER A 498 49.45 -7.41 -15.81
#